data_9f1648dfc010c7c1305eda700ad85739
#
_entry.id   9f1648dfc010c7c1305eda700ad85739
#
_cell.length_a   1.000
_cell.length_b   1.000
_cell.length_c   1.000
_cell.angle_alpha   90.00
_cell.angle_beta   90.00
_cell.angle_gamma   90.00
#
_symmetry.space_group_name_H-M   'P 1'
#
loop_
_entity.id
_entity.type
_entity.pdbx_description
1 polymer ?
#
loop_
_entity_poly.entity_id
_entity_poly.type
_entity_poly.pdbx_seq_one_letter_code
_entity_poly.pdbx_strand_id
1 'polypeptide(L)'
;KQRFSMMLLFIISPLIIGDLSGIDLYWSERVSSIGIEEWIERLLLNGTYPAFPWLAFIFLGSLIDGDKENLDNQNRIVKIGLIIIAISIIYSLYERTPWALTEGNAILTFFPSNTMFILTSGIFVVILFRILEGDETSGGEPFGGEEFSWLEPAGRLSLTIYVAHFVLLGIVAYEMQNQPRLEIYTAF
;
A
#
# COMPACT_ATOMS: atom_id res chain seq x y z
N LYS A 1 3.41 -12.07 19.01
CA LYS A 1 2.39 -13.01 18.48
C LYS A 1 1.10 -12.27 18.08
N GLN A 2 0.50 -11.44 18.95
CA GLN A 2 -0.74 -10.72 18.64
C GLN A 2 -0.63 -9.80 17.41
N ARG A 3 0.45 -8.99 17.32
CA ARG A 3 0.69 -8.08 16.18
C ARG A 3 0.75 -8.86 14.84
N PHE A 4 1.45 -9.97 14.83
CA PHE A 4 1.54 -10.83 13.64
C PHE A 4 0.20 -11.44 13.26
N SER A 5 -0.59 -11.92 14.22
CA SER A 5 -1.93 -12.44 13.96
C SER A 5 -2.87 -11.36 13.43
N MET A 6 -2.80 -10.14 13.96
CA MET A 6 -3.58 -9.00 13.44
C MET A 6 -3.15 -8.63 12.01
N MET A 7 -1.85 -8.57 11.74
CA MET A 7 -1.37 -8.33 10.38
C MET A 7 -1.92 -9.37 9.40
N LEU A 8 -1.84 -10.66 9.73
CA LEU A 8 -2.39 -11.72 8.88
C LEU A 8 -3.90 -11.59 8.69
N LEU A 9 -4.64 -11.24 9.73
CA LEU A 9 -6.08 -11.01 9.64
C LEU A 9 -6.39 -9.92 8.60
N PHE A 10 -5.68 -8.80 8.64
CA PHE A 10 -5.88 -7.71 7.68
C PHE A 10 -5.43 -8.08 6.26
N ILE A 11 -4.33 -8.83 6.10
CA ILE A 11 -3.88 -9.32 4.78
C ILE A 11 -4.94 -10.24 4.15
N ILE A 12 -5.57 -11.11 4.95
CA ILE A 12 -6.54 -12.10 4.47
C ILE A 12 -7.95 -11.49 4.38
N SER A 13 -8.19 -10.34 5.00
CA SER A 13 -9.52 -9.74 5.08
C SER A 13 -10.24 -9.59 3.73
N PRO A 14 -9.59 -9.24 2.58
CA PRO A 14 -10.28 -9.18 1.30
C PRO A 14 -10.92 -10.52 0.88
N LEU A 15 -10.30 -11.65 1.26
CA LEU A 15 -10.86 -12.98 0.98
C LEU A 15 -12.07 -13.31 1.86
N ILE A 16 -12.13 -12.73 3.07
CA ILE A 16 -13.20 -12.96 4.04
C ILE A 16 -14.38 -12.02 3.79
N ILE A 17 -14.06 -10.74 3.53
CA ILE A 17 -15.06 -9.69 3.34
C ILE A 17 -15.80 -9.86 2.01
N GLY A 18 -15.14 -10.41 0.99
CA GLY A 18 -15.74 -10.72 -0.30
C GLY A 18 -16.49 -9.51 -0.91
N ASP A 19 -17.77 -9.68 -1.17
CA ASP A 19 -18.61 -8.66 -1.81
C ASP A 19 -18.73 -7.35 -0.99
N LEU A 20 -18.53 -7.39 0.32
CA LEU A 20 -18.55 -6.20 1.18
C LEU A 20 -17.39 -5.24 0.87
N SER A 21 -16.37 -5.69 0.15
CA SER A 21 -15.27 -4.84 -0.31
C SER A 21 -15.69 -3.81 -1.36
N GLY A 22 -16.92 -3.90 -1.88
CA GLY A 22 -17.42 -3.02 -2.93
C GLY A 22 -16.72 -3.26 -4.26
N ILE A 23 -16.60 -4.51 -4.68
CA ILE A 23 -15.87 -4.91 -5.91
C ILE A 23 -16.41 -4.23 -7.16
N ASP A 24 -17.71 -3.93 -7.20
CA ASP A 24 -18.39 -3.27 -8.31
C ASP A 24 -18.39 -1.74 -8.23
N LEU A 25 -17.83 -1.17 -7.15
CA LEU A 25 -17.79 0.28 -6.95
C LEU A 25 -16.62 0.90 -7.71
N TYR A 26 -16.92 1.90 -8.52
CA TYR A 26 -15.92 2.75 -9.15
C TYR A 26 -15.27 3.70 -8.14
N TRP A 27 -14.13 4.27 -8.51
CA TRP A 27 -13.40 5.24 -7.67
C TRP A 27 -14.29 6.38 -7.13
N SER A 28 -15.11 6.97 -8.01
CA SER A 28 -16.00 8.09 -7.63
C SER A 28 -17.02 7.72 -6.57
N GLU A 29 -17.48 6.49 -6.56
CA GLU A 29 -18.45 5.98 -5.60
C GLU A 29 -17.80 5.69 -4.25
N ARG A 30 -16.52 5.28 -4.26
CA ARG A 30 -15.75 5.01 -3.03
C ARG A 30 -15.41 6.26 -2.25
N VAL A 31 -15.38 7.42 -2.89
CA VAL A 31 -15.06 8.72 -2.27
C VAL A 31 -16.31 9.38 -1.68
N SER A 32 -17.48 9.16 -2.29
CA SER A 32 -18.74 9.75 -1.85
C SER A 32 -19.42 8.93 -0.74
N SER A 33 -20.14 9.60 0.14
CA SER A 33 -20.99 8.94 1.14
C SER A 33 -22.24 9.76 1.42
N ILE A 34 -23.38 9.10 1.56
CA ILE A 34 -24.67 9.68 1.90
C ILE A 34 -25.06 9.19 3.29
N GLY A 35 -24.69 9.96 4.33
CA GLY A 35 -25.01 9.62 5.71
C GLY A 35 -23.89 8.89 6.45
N ILE A 36 -24.11 8.72 7.76
CA ILE A 36 -23.09 8.24 8.68
C ILE A 36 -22.83 6.72 8.55
N GLU A 37 -23.85 5.96 8.21
CA GLU A 37 -23.75 4.51 8.04
C GLU A 37 -22.83 4.17 6.86
N GLU A 38 -23.10 4.78 5.70
CA GLU A 38 -22.28 4.61 4.51
C GLU A 38 -20.85 5.13 4.73
N TRP A 39 -20.70 6.24 5.46
CA TRP A 39 -19.38 6.76 5.83
C TRP A 39 -18.56 5.74 6.65
N ILE A 40 -19.18 5.08 7.64
CA ILE A 40 -18.54 4.03 8.43
C ILE A 40 -18.18 2.84 7.54
N GLU A 41 -19.07 2.44 6.65
CA GLU A 41 -18.81 1.36 5.70
C GLU A 41 -17.63 1.70 4.78
N ARG A 42 -17.57 2.92 4.23
CA ARG A 42 -16.44 3.42 3.46
C ARG A 42 -15.14 3.42 4.26
N LEU A 43 -15.20 3.85 5.51
CA LEU A 43 -14.04 3.89 6.39
C LEU A 43 -13.49 2.48 6.67
N LEU A 44 -14.35 1.50 6.86
CA LEU A 44 -13.93 0.18 7.29
C LEU A 44 -13.70 -0.80 6.13
N LEU A 45 -14.55 -0.81 5.10
CA LEU A 45 -14.66 -1.92 4.17
C LEU A 45 -14.44 -1.56 2.69
N ASN A 46 -15.10 -0.51 2.20
CA ASN A 46 -15.24 -0.30 0.76
C ASN A 46 -14.94 1.12 0.27
N GLY A 47 -14.33 1.96 1.10
CA GLY A 47 -13.84 3.27 0.68
C GLY A 47 -12.56 3.19 -0.14
N THR A 48 -11.93 4.33 -0.35
CA THR A 48 -10.67 4.45 -1.10
C THR A 48 -9.52 3.74 -0.40
N TYR A 49 -9.39 3.96 0.91
CA TYR A 49 -8.38 3.36 1.78
C TYR A 49 -9.05 2.82 3.04
N PRO A 50 -9.86 1.75 2.90
CA PRO A 50 -10.60 1.24 4.04
C PRO A 50 -9.66 0.60 5.07
N ALA A 51 -10.08 0.58 6.33
CA ALA A 51 -9.29 -0.04 7.39
C ALA A 51 -8.89 -1.48 7.04
N PHE A 52 -9.81 -2.23 6.45
CA PHE A 52 -9.56 -3.54 5.88
C PHE A 52 -9.34 -3.43 4.36
N PRO A 53 -8.16 -3.75 3.82
CA PRO A 53 -7.00 -4.42 4.47
C PRO A 53 -5.84 -3.49 4.89
N TRP A 54 -5.96 -2.18 4.75
CA TRP A 54 -4.83 -1.24 4.84
C TRP A 54 -4.14 -1.19 6.21
N LEU A 55 -4.84 -1.53 7.31
CA LEU A 55 -4.22 -1.64 8.64
C LEU A 55 -3.12 -2.71 8.71
N ALA A 56 -3.03 -3.63 7.73
CA ALA A 56 -1.92 -4.57 7.63
C ALA A 56 -0.56 -3.86 7.66
N PHE A 57 -0.43 -2.70 6.99
CA PHE A 57 0.82 -1.93 6.95
C PHE A 57 1.22 -1.33 8.31
N ILE A 58 0.25 -0.93 9.13
CA ILE A 58 0.51 -0.43 10.49
C ILE A 58 1.10 -1.57 11.35
N PHE A 59 0.49 -2.75 11.28
CA PHE A 59 1.01 -3.91 12.00
C PHE A 59 2.34 -4.38 11.44
N LEU A 60 2.54 -4.34 10.13
CA LEU A 60 3.83 -4.65 9.49
C LEU A 60 4.93 -3.72 10.01
N GLY A 61 4.70 -2.41 9.99
CA GLY A 61 5.65 -1.43 10.53
C GLY A 61 6.02 -1.70 11.98
N SER A 62 5.03 -2.05 12.82
CA SER A 62 5.28 -2.38 14.22
C SER A 62 6.04 -3.70 14.43
N LEU A 63 6.02 -4.62 13.46
CA LEU A 63 6.79 -5.86 13.48
C LEU A 63 8.23 -5.62 13.01
N ILE A 64 8.42 -4.82 12.00
CA ILE A 64 9.75 -4.47 11.48
C ILE A 64 10.54 -3.76 12.58
N ASP A 65 9.96 -2.77 13.26
CA ASP A 65 10.63 -2.04 14.33
C ASP A 65 10.96 -2.93 15.56
N GLY A 66 10.10 -3.91 15.86
CA GLY A 66 10.32 -4.85 16.98
C GLY A 66 11.31 -5.98 16.68
N ASP A 67 11.59 -6.28 15.42
CA ASP A 67 12.38 -7.42 14.96
C ASP A 67 13.78 -7.03 14.43
N LYS A 68 14.27 -5.85 14.79
CA LYS A 68 15.60 -5.36 14.35
C LYS A 68 16.74 -6.35 14.65
N GLU A 69 16.63 -7.14 15.73
CA GLU A 69 17.62 -8.13 16.11
C GLU A 69 17.48 -9.48 15.36
N ASN A 70 16.43 -9.66 14.55
CA ASN A 70 16.14 -10.95 13.91
C ASN A 70 16.28 -10.91 12.38
N LEU A 71 17.48 -10.59 11.93
CA LEU A 71 17.85 -10.51 10.49
C LEU A 71 17.54 -11.81 9.73
N ASP A 72 17.68 -12.97 10.37
CA ASP A 72 17.43 -14.26 9.73
C ASP A 72 15.95 -14.45 9.38
N ASN A 73 15.04 -14.01 10.27
CA ASN A 73 13.60 -14.08 9.99
C ASN A 73 13.19 -13.11 8.90
N GLN A 74 13.74 -11.90 8.90
CA GLN A 74 13.49 -10.93 7.83
C GLN A 74 13.99 -11.45 6.48
N ASN A 75 15.19 -12.04 6.43
CA ASN A 75 15.74 -12.68 5.23
C ASN A 75 14.84 -13.80 4.72
N ARG A 76 14.29 -14.60 5.62
CA ARG A 76 13.35 -15.67 5.27
C ARG A 76 12.05 -15.09 4.70
N ILE A 77 11.50 -14.05 5.33
CA ILE A 77 10.27 -13.36 4.84
C ILE A 77 10.50 -12.81 3.44
N VAL A 78 11.62 -12.12 3.20
CA VAL A 78 11.96 -11.58 1.89
C VAL A 78 12.11 -12.69 0.86
N LYS A 79 12.85 -13.76 1.16
CA LYS A 79 13.02 -14.90 0.23
C LYS A 79 11.69 -15.55 -0.14
N ILE A 80 10.86 -15.86 0.86
CA ILE A 80 9.52 -16.44 0.62
C ILE A 80 8.66 -15.48 -0.18
N GLY A 81 8.69 -14.19 0.16
CA GLY A 81 7.94 -13.15 -0.51
C GLY A 81 8.33 -13.02 -1.98
N LEU A 82 9.61 -13.02 -2.30
CA LEU A 82 10.08 -12.97 -3.69
C LEU A 82 9.64 -14.20 -4.49
N ILE A 83 9.62 -15.38 -3.87
CA ILE A 83 9.08 -16.60 -4.49
C ILE A 83 7.60 -16.43 -4.81
N ILE A 84 6.81 -15.92 -3.86
CA ILE A 84 5.37 -15.67 -4.06
C ILE A 84 5.14 -14.68 -5.21
N ILE A 85 5.92 -13.60 -5.25
CA ILE A 85 5.86 -12.61 -6.34
C ILE A 85 6.19 -13.28 -7.68
N ALA A 86 7.27 -14.05 -7.75
CA ALA A 86 7.66 -14.75 -8.97
C ALA A 86 6.57 -15.72 -9.45
N ILE A 87 5.98 -16.50 -8.53
CA ILE A 87 4.87 -17.41 -8.86
C ILE A 87 3.67 -16.62 -9.37
N SER A 88 3.34 -15.47 -8.75
CA SER A 88 2.22 -14.63 -9.17
C SER A 88 2.41 -14.06 -10.58
N ILE A 89 3.64 -13.70 -10.95
CA ILE A 89 3.97 -13.23 -12.30
C ILE A 89 3.83 -14.38 -13.31
N ILE A 90 4.38 -15.56 -12.99
CA ILE A 90 4.26 -16.74 -13.86
C ILE A 90 2.79 -17.12 -14.06
N TYR A 91 1.99 -17.09 -12.99
CA TYR A 91 0.56 -17.36 -13.06
C TYR A 91 -0.19 -16.34 -13.92
N SER A 92 0.14 -15.04 -13.77
CA SER A 92 -0.39 -13.96 -14.60
C SER A 92 -0.13 -14.21 -16.10
N LEU A 93 1.09 -14.62 -16.45
CA LEU A 93 1.46 -14.94 -17.83
C LEU A 93 0.73 -16.19 -18.35
N TYR A 94 0.56 -17.20 -17.51
CA TYR A 94 -0.14 -18.43 -17.87
C TYR A 94 -1.63 -18.19 -18.13
N GLU A 95 -2.31 -17.50 -17.22
CA GLU A 95 -3.74 -17.18 -17.34
C GLU A 95 -4.04 -16.02 -18.28
N ARG A 96 -3.00 -15.35 -18.81
CA ARG A 96 -3.14 -14.13 -19.63
C ARG A 96 -3.93 -13.02 -18.92
N THR A 97 -3.87 -12.99 -17.59
CA THR A 97 -4.50 -11.98 -16.74
C THR A 97 -3.47 -10.90 -16.42
N PRO A 98 -3.81 -9.59 -16.47
CA PRO A 98 -2.89 -8.54 -16.07
C PRO A 98 -2.31 -8.78 -14.68
N TRP A 99 -0.99 -8.57 -14.53
CA TRP A 99 -0.36 -8.78 -13.22
C TRP A 99 -0.79 -7.73 -12.20
N ALA A 100 -0.89 -6.46 -12.61
CA ALA A 100 -1.31 -5.38 -11.72
C ALA A 100 -2.17 -4.37 -12.49
N LEU A 101 -3.28 -3.96 -11.88
CA LEU A 101 -4.17 -2.90 -12.35
C LEU A 101 -4.61 -2.02 -11.18
N THR A 102 -4.99 -0.79 -11.49
CA THR A 102 -5.62 0.09 -10.51
C THR A 102 -7.01 -0.43 -10.14
N GLU A 103 -7.79 -0.83 -11.13
CA GLU A 103 -9.16 -1.38 -10.99
C GLU A 103 -9.33 -2.57 -11.93
N GLY A 104 -10.29 -3.44 -11.61
CA GLY A 104 -10.67 -4.56 -12.46
C GLY A 104 -9.98 -5.88 -12.10
N ASN A 105 -10.09 -6.85 -13.00
CA ASN A 105 -9.60 -8.20 -12.76
C ASN A 105 -8.11 -8.32 -13.05
N ALA A 106 -7.30 -8.34 -12.00
CA ALA A 106 -5.86 -8.54 -12.06
C ALA A 106 -5.38 -9.41 -10.89
N ILE A 107 -4.15 -9.93 -10.97
CA ILE A 107 -3.53 -10.66 -9.85
C ILE A 107 -3.34 -9.70 -8.66
N LEU A 108 -2.88 -8.48 -8.92
CA LEU A 108 -2.79 -7.40 -7.95
C LEU A 108 -3.77 -6.31 -8.34
N THR A 109 -4.77 -6.07 -7.52
CA THR A 109 -5.73 -4.97 -7.73
C THR A 109 -5.63 -3.98 -6.58
N PHE A 110 -5.53 -2.70 -6.91
CA PHE A 110 -5.43 -1.64 -5.93
C PHE A 110 -6.81 -1.21 -5.39
N PHE A 111 -7.82 -1.16 -6.26
CA PHE A 111 -9.22 -0.84 -5.91
C PHE A 111 -10.19 -1.91 -6.44
N PRO A 112 -10.82 -2.67 -5.53
CA PRO A 112 -10.50 -2.84 -4.11
C PRO A 112 -9.16 -3.55 -3.91
N SER A 113 -8.44 -3.17 -2.86
CA SER A 113 -7.14 -3.78 -2.57
C SER A 113 -7.31 -5.26 -2.25
N ASN A 114 -6.74 -6.13 -3.10
CA ASN A 114 -6.81 -7.56 -2.88
C ASN A 114 -5.63 -8.05 -2.01
N THR A 115 -5.76 -9.26 -1.49
CA THR A 115 -4.76 -9.92 -0.62
C THR A 115 -3.37 -9.95 -1.27
N MET A 116 -3.29 -10.26 -2.57
CA MET A 116 -2.01 -10.34 -3.27
C MET A 116 -1.34 -8.97 -3.41
N PHE A 117 -2.12 -7.92 -3.60
CA PHE A 117 -1.61 -6.54 -3.61
C PHE A 117 -1.00 -6.15 -2.27
N ILE A 118 -1.73 -6.38 -1.16
CA ILE A 118 -1.24 -6.02 0.19
C ILE A 118 0.00 -6.84 0.55
N LEU A 119 0.02 -8.12 0.24
CA LEU A 119 1.16 -9.00 0.51
C LEU A 119 2.39 -8.57 -0.30
N THR A 120 2.24 -8.35 -1.59
CA THR A 120 3.33 -7.93 -2.48
C THR A 120 3.89 -6.57 -2.06
N SER A 121 3.01 -5.60 -1.81
CA SER A 121 3.41 -4.27 -1.35
C SER A 121 4.10 -4.32 0.01
N GLY A 122 3.61 -5.15 0.94
CA GLY A 122 4.25 -5.38 2.23
C GLY A 122 5.66 -5.95 2.10
N ILE A 123 5.87 -6.89 1.19
CA ILE A 123 7.21 -7.45 0.91
C ILE A 123 8.15 -6.37 0.37
N PHE A 124 7.69 -5.53 -0.56
CA PHE A 124 8.47 -4.42 -1.07
C PHE A 124 8.83 -3.42 0.04
N VAL A 125 7.91 -3.13 0.97
CA VAL A 125 8.20 -2.28 2.14
C VAL A 125 9.32 -2.88 3.00
N VAL A 126 9.28 -4.19 3.27
CA VAL A 126 10.34 -4.86 4.04
C VAL A 126 11.69 -4.81 3.31
N ILE A 127 11.70 -5.06 2.00
CA ILE A 127 12.91 -4.99 1.18
C ILE A 127 13.50 -3.57 1.22
N LEU A 128 12.66 -2.56 0.98
CA LEU A 128 13.07 -1.17 0.97
C LEU A 128 13.61 -0.74 2.35
N PHE A 129 12.90 -1.11 3.41
CA PHE A 129 13.35 -0.83 4.78
C PHE A 129 14.75 -1.40 5.04
N ARG A 130 15.00 -2.65 4.63
CA ARG A 130 16.31 -3.29 4.78
C ARG A 130 17.42 -2.62 3.97
N ILE A 131 17.11 -2.21 2.74
CA ILE A 131 18.07 -1.49 1.91
C ILE A 131 18.45 -0.16 2.57
N LEU A 132 17.48 0.55 3.15
CA LEU A 132 17.69 1.85 3.78
C LEU A 132 18.37 1.73 5.16
N GLU A 133 18.08 0.68 5.92
CA GLU A 133 18.67 0.48 7.24
C GLU A 133 20.15 0.06 7.17
N GLY A 134 20.59 -0.52 6.04
CA GLY A 134 21.95 -0.99 5.82
C GLY A 134 22.25 -2.30 6.56
N ASP A 135 23.36 -2.94 6.21
CA ASP A 135 23.84 -4.15 6.89
C ASP A 135 24.86 -3.75 7.96
N GLU A 136 24.41 -3.42 9.16
CA GLU A 136 25.29 -3.11 10.30
C GLU A 136 26.26 -4.26 10.62
N THR A 137 25.96 -5.50 10.18
CA THR A 137 26.78 -6.69 10.46
C THR A 137 28.02 -6.80 9.59
N SER A 138 28.05 -6.14 8.43
CA SER A 138 29.20 -6.17 7.52
C SER A 138 30.18 -5.00 7.69
N GLY A 139 29.97 -4.12 8.68
CA GLY A 139 30.80 -2.94 8.89
C GLY A 139 30.69 -1.93 7.76
N GLY A 140 29.72 -2.11 6.85
CA GLY A 140 29.35 -1.14 5.85
C GLY A 140 28.58 -0.01 6.50
N GLU A 141 28.87 1.22 6.10
CA GLU A 141 28.03 2.35 6.48
C GLU A 141 26.59 2.10 6.01
N PRO A 142 25.57 2.50 6.80
CA PRO A 142 24.18 2.42 6.37
C PRO A 142 24.07 3.05 4.98
N PHE A 143 23.31 2.42 4.09
CA PHE A 143 23.09 2.95 2.72
C PHE A 143 22.49 4.38 2.74
N GLY A 144 22.18 4.88 3.93
CA GLY A 144 21.71 6.22 4.23
C GLY A 144 22.74 7.18 4.81
N GLY A 145 24.06 6.90 4.71
CA GLY A 145 25.11 7.82 5.16
C GLY A 145 24.90 9.29 4.73
N GLU A 146 25.90 10.10 4.72
CA GLU A 146 25.79 11.54 4.36
C GLU A 146 25.07 11.78 3.01
N GLU A 147 25.14 10.81 2.07
CA GLU A 147 24.51 10.93 0.74
C GLU A 147 22.98 11.00 0.79
N PHE A 148 22.32 10.40 1.78
CA PHE A 148 20.86 10.41 1.93
C PHE A 148 20.35 11.24 3.11
N SER A 149 21.23 11.97 3.79
CA SER A 149 20.84 12.84 4.92
C SER A 149 19.75 13.86 4.57
N TRP A 150 19.65 14.22 3.28
CA TRP A 150 18.58 15.10 2.77
C TRP A 150 17.18 14.47 2.84
N LEU A 151 17.07 13.13 2.93
CA LEU A 151 15.79 12.43 3.10
C LEU A 151 15.27 12.48 4.55
N GLU A 152 16.13 12.69 5.54
CA GLU A 152 15.70 12.76 6.94
C GLU A 152 14.68 13.89 7.19
N PRO A 153 14.86 15.12 6.69
CA PRO A 153 13.84 16.15 6.78
C PRO A 153 12.54 15.77 6.08
N ALA A 154 12.59 15.08 4.93
CA ALA A 154 11.41 14.60 4.23
C ALA A 154 10.65 13.56 5.05
N GLY A 155 11.35 12.65 5.73
CA GLY A 155 10.76 11.68 6.65
C GLY A 155 10.08 12.35 7.84
N ARG A 156 10.75 13.31 8.48
CA ARG A 156 10.18 14.09 9.59
C ARG A 156 8.97 14.92 9.19
N LEU A 157 8.98 15.46 7.98
CA LEU A 157 7.92 16.31 7.44
C LEU A 157 6.88 15.52 6.64
N SER A 158 6.98 14.19 6.55
CA SER A 158 6.14 13.36 5.69
C SER A 158 4.65 13.60 5.90
N LEU A 159 4.20 13.68 7.15
CA LEU A 159 2.79 13.98 7.46
C LEU A 159 2.41 15.40 7.01
N THR A 160 3.27 16.38 7.23
CA THR A 160 3.03 17.76 6.81
C THR A 160 2.97 17.88 5.30
N ILE A 161 3.90 17.22 4.59
CA ILE A 161 3.93 17.16 3.12
C ILE A 161 2.66 16.47 2.61
N TYR A 162 2.24 15.37 3.23
CA TYR A 162 1.02 14.66 2.89
C TYR A 162 -0.22 15.55 3.03
N VAL A 163 -0.38 16.21 4.18
CA VAL A 163 -1.51 17.13 4.41
C VAL A 163 -1.46 18.31 3.44
N ALA A 164 -0.30 18.93 3.26
CA ALA A 164 -0.13 20.07 2.34
C ALA A 164 -0.47 19.67 0.89
N HIS A 165 -0.07 18.48 0.46
CA HIS A 165 -0.41 17.94 -0.86
C HIS A 165 -1.94 17.79 -1.04
N PHE A 166 -2.67 17.26 -0.04
CA PHE A 166 -4.12 17.16 -0.11
C PHE A 166 -4.81 18.52 -0.13
N VAL A 167 -4.33 19.47 0.69
CA VAL A 167 -4.86 20.85 0.67
C VAL A 167 -4.65 21.48 -0.70
N LEU A 168 -3.44 21.32 -1.27
CA LEU A 168 -3.12 21.84 -2.61
C LEU A 168 -4.00 21.22 -3.69
N LEU A 169 -4.17 19.90 -3.66
CA LEU A 169 -5.06 19.21 -4.61
C LEU A 169 -6.51 19.66 -4.45
N GLY A 170 -6.96 19.90 -3.21
CA GLY A 170 -8.30 20.44 -2.94
C GLY A 170 -8.50 21.84 -3.53
N ILE A 171 -7.51 22.71 -3.40
CA ILE A 171 -7.52 24.07 -3.99
C ILE A 171 -7.54 23.96 -5.51
N VAL A 172 -6.66 23.17 -6.11
CA VAL A 172 -6.60 22.96 -7.56
C VAL A 172 -7.92 22.39 -8.08
N ALA A 173 -8.48 21.39 -7.40
CA ALA A 173 -9.75 20.80 -7.78
C ALA A 173 -10.91 21.82 -7.72
N TYR A 174 -10.92 22.67 -6.69
CA TYR A 174 -11.91 23.74 -6.54
C TYR A 174 -11.81 24.77 -7.69
N GLU A 175 -10.61 25.25 -7.98
CA GLU A 175 -10.37 26.20 -9.08
C GLU A 175 -10.72 25.60 -10.45
N MET A 176 -10.49 24.29 -10.63
CA MET A 176 -10.75 23.60 -11.89
C MET A 176 -12.19 23.10 -12.05
N GLN A 177 -13.06 23.25 -11.07
CA GLN A 177 -14.44 22.75 -11.12
C GLN A 177 -15.22 23.21 -12.36
N ASN A 178 -14.91 24.40 -12.86
CA ASN A 178 -15.59 25.02 -14.00
C ASN A 178 -14.76 24.97 -15.30
N GLN A 179 -13.60 24.33 -15.30
CA GLN A 179 -12.77 24.20 -16.49
C GLN A 179 -13.10 22.89 -17.23
N PRO A 180 -13.09 22.91 -18.59
CA PRO A 180 -13.21 21.67 -19.34
C PRO A 180 -12.08 20.74 -18.94
N ARG A 181 -12.41 19.49 -18.59
CA ARG A 181 -11.41 18.46 -18.28
C ARG A 181 -10.54 18.26 -19.50
N LEU A 182 -9.22 18.40 -19.34
CA LEU A 182 -8.27 18.00 -20.37
C LEU A 182 -8.45 16.50 -20.61
N GLU A 183 -8.63 16.12 -21.86
CA GLU A 183 -8.59 14.70 -22.22
C GLU A 183 -7.20 14.14 -21.90
N ILE A 184 -7.17 12.88 -21.48
CA ILE A 184 -5.92 12.20 -21.04
C ILE A 184 -4.81 12.33 -22.09
N TYR A 185 -5.17 12.34 -23.38
CA TYR A 185 -4.21 12.49 -24.49
C TYR A 185 -3.62 13.89 -24.67
N THR A 186 -4.15 14.89 -23.99
CA THR A 186 -3.63 16.28 -24.05
C THR A 186 -2.91 16.68 -22.76
N ALA A 187 -2.89 15.79 -21.76
CA ALA A 187 -2.24 16.04 -20.47
C ALA A 187 -0.79 15.51 -20.40
N PHE A 188 -0.32 14.79 -21.46
CA PHE A 188 1.06 14.27 -21.57
C PHE A 188 1.72 14.68 -22.88
#